data_6ca234859f64bfbbd1e9ad8d29eca43b
#
_entry.id   6ca234859f64bfbbd1e9ad8d29eca43b
#
_cell.length_a   1.000
_cell.length_b   1.000
_cell.length_c   1.000
_cell.angle_alpha   90.00
_cell.angle_beta   90.00
_cell.angle_gamma   90.00
#
_symmetry.space_group_name_H-M   'P 1'
#
loop_
_entity.id
_entity.type
_entity.pdbx_description
1 polymer ?
#
loop_
_entity_poly.entity_id
_entity_poly.type
_entity_poly.pdbx_seq_one_letter_code
_entity_poly.pdbx_strand_id
1 'polypeptide(L)'
;MTASTARLYDREFVRWTESQAAELRRAAATGTNLPLDWLRLAEEVAALGERDRRELYSRLVRTLEHLLKLQFAPVDEPRRLWEVSVLNQRRDLQQLLRSSPSLKRLARLSLAQAYEEALELVERSTPEPERPSWPDLPRNCPYTVEEVLDRNWWPERILP
;
A
#
# COMPACT_ATOMS: atom_id res chain seq x y z
N MET A 1 -22.07 2.77 22.50
CA MET A 1 -21.13 1.97 21.67
C MET A 1 -21.32 0.50 22.01
N THR A 2 -21.72 -0.31 21.06
CA THR A 2 -21.88 -1.74 21.29
C THR A 2 -20.51 -2.42 21.35
N ALA A 3 -20.37 -3.51 22.12
CA ALA A 3 -19.13 -4.30 22.20
C ALA A 3 -18.61 -4.78 20.81
N SER A 4 -19.49 -4.79 19.80
CA SER A 4 -19.18 -5.10 18.39
C SER A 4 -18.37 -3.98 17.73
N THR A 5 -18.69 -2.72 17.96
CA THR A 5 -18.02 -1.55 17.34
C THR A 5 -16.60 -1.35 17.89
N ALA A 6 -16.41 -1.56 19.21
CA ALA A 6 -15.08 -1.50 19.83
C ALA A 6 -14.16 -2.60 19.27
N ARG A 7 -14.67 -3.83 19.09
CA ARG A 7 -13.90 -4.93 18.47
C ARG A 7 -13.57 -4.67 17.01
N LEU A 8 -14.41 -3.94 16.27
CA LEU A 8 -14.13 -3.57 14.88
C LEU A 8 -12.97 -2.56 14.79
N TYR A 9 -12.91 -1.58 15.70
CA TYR A 9 -11.80 -0.62 15.79
C TYR A 9 -10.44 -1.33 15.91
N ASP A 10 -10.34 -2.32 16.81
CA ASP A 10 -9.09 -3.02 17.09
C ASP A 10 -8.67 -4.02 15.99
N ARG A 11 -9.62 -4.52 15.20
CA ARG A 11 -9.40 -5.62 14.26
C ARG A 11 -9.53 -5.26 12.79
N GLU A 12 -10.26 -4.21 12.47
CA GLU A 12 -10.59 -3.77 11.12
C GLU A 12 -10.77 -2.24 11.09
N PHE A 13 -9.68 -1.53 11.33
CA PHE A 13 -9.71 -0.07 11.51
C PHE A 13 -10.36 0.65 10.31
N VAL A 14 -10.00 0.29 9.08
CA VAL A 14 -10.56 0.92 7.87
C VAL A 14 -12.08 0.69 7.78
N ARG A 15 -12.56 -0.50 8.05
CA ARG A 15 -14.01 -0.79 8.09
C ARG A 15 -14.72 -0.05 9.24
N TRP A 16 -14.03 0.10 10.37
CA TRP A 16 -14.54 0.89 11.46
C TRP A 16 -14.73 2.36 11.06
N THR A 17 -13.76 2.97 10.39
CA THR A 17 -13.88 4.37 9.92
C THR A 17 -15.04 4.53 8.95
N GLU A 18 -15.23 3.60 8.01
CA GLU A 18 -16.39 3.60 7.09
C GLU A 18 -17.72 3.53 7.83
N SER A 19 -17.82 2.60 8.78
CA SER A 19 -19.02 2.42 9.59
C SER A 19 -19.32 3.66 10.43
N GLN A 20 -18.34 4.25 11.09
CA GLN A 20 -18.52 5.44 11.91
C GLN A 20 -18.90 6.67 11.07
N ALA A 21 -18.25 6.86 9.93
CA ALA A 21 -18.59 7.96 9.02
C ALA A 21 -20.02 7.85 8.50
N ALA A 22 -20.50 6.63 8.23
CA ALA A 22 -21.89 6.39 7.83
C ALA A 22 -22.88 6.74 8.96
N GLU A 23 -22.60 6.36 10.22
CA GLU A 23 -23.43 6.69 11.37
C GLU A 23 -23.46 8.20 11.64
N LEU A 24 -22.31 8.89 11.52
CA LEU A 24 -22.23 10.34 11.68
C LEU A 24 -23.05 11.08 10.61
N ARG A 25 -23.03 10.63 9.35
CA ARG A 25 -23.88 11.17 8.27
C ARG A 25 -25.36 10.93 8.56
N ARG A 26 -25.71 9.76 9.11
CA ARG A 26 -27.09 9.45 9.51
C ARG A 26 -27.54 10.36 10.64
N ALA A 27 -26.71 10.60 11.66
CA ALA A 27 -26.99 11.54 12.74
C ALA A 27 -27.23 12.97 12.22
N ALA A 28 -26.41 13.43 11.25
CA ALA A 28 -26.63 14.71 10.58
C ALA A 28 -28.00 14.80 9.90
N ALA A 29 -28.43 13.74 9.22
CA ALA A 29 -29.71 13.69 8.51
C ALA A 29 -30.92 13.63 9.44
N THR A 30 -30.80 13.08 10.65
CA THR A 30 -31.88 12.95 11.61
C THR A 30 -32.07 14.19 12.49
N GLY A 31 -31.20 15.21 12.42
CA GLY A 31 -31.34 16.49 13.09
C GLY A 31 -31.16 16.37 14.62
N THR A 32 -30.06 15.81 15.08
CA THR A 32 -29.75 15.74 16.51
C THR A 32 -29.53 17.15 17.09
N ASN A 33 -30.01 17.39 18.32
CA ASN A 33 -29.88 18.70 18.99
C ASN A 33 -28.49 18.95 19.61
N LEU A 34 -27.55 18.06 19.41
CA LEU A 34 -26.17 18.24 19.90
C LEU A 34 -25.41 19.23 19.01
N PRO A 35 -24.68 20.21 19.60
CA PRO A 35 -23.97 21.25 18.83
C PRO A 35 -22.64 20.72 18.24
N LEU A 36 -22.76 19.70 17.37
CA LEU A 36 -21.63 19.09 16.69
C LEU A 36 -21.81 19.25 15.19
N ASP A 37 -20.70 19.50 14.49
CA ASP A 37 -20.64 19.46 13.04
C ASP A 37 -20.51 18.00 12.57
N TRP A 38 -21.64 17.33 12.50
CA TRP A 38 -21.74 15.90 12.18
C TRP A 38 -21.15 15.55 10.82
N LEU A 39 -21.34 16.44 9.82
CA LEU A 39 -20.81 16.19 8.47
C LEU A 39 -19.29 16.31 8.44
N ARG A 40 -18.75 17.34 9.10
CA ARG A 40 -17.30 17.50 9.22
C ARG A 40 -16.66 16.33 9.97
N LEU A 41 -17.27 15.90 11.06
CA LEU A 41 -16.79 14.72 11.81
C LEU A 41 -16.82 13.45 10.94
N ALA A 42 -17.86 13.27 10.14
CA ALA A 42 -17.94 12.15 9.21
C ALA A 42 -16.83 12.18 8.15
N GLU A 43 -16.53 13.37 7.62
CA GLU A 43 -15.42 13.55 6.65
C GLU A 43 -14.08 13.23 7.28
N GLU A 44 -13.79 13.73 8.47
CA GLU A 44 -12.52 13.49 9.16
C GLU A 44 -12.33 12.01 9.51
N VAL A 45 -13.39 11.33 9.99
CA VAL A 45 -13.32 9.89 10.28
C VAL A 45 -13.10 9.08 8.99
N ALA A 46 -13.82 9.41 7.92
CA ALA A 46 -13.60 8.74 6.62
C ALA A 46 -12.17 8.95 6.10
N ALA A 47 -11.61 10.15 6.27
CA ALA A 47 -10.26 10.48 5.83
C ALA A 47 -9.17 9.64 6.51
N LEU A 48 -9.40 9.15 7.73
CA LEU A 48 -8.47 8.23 8.40
C LEU A 48 -8.33 6.91 7.64
N GLY A 49 -9.44 6.31 7.23
CA GLY A 49 -9.43 5.08 6.44
C GLY A 49 -8.83 5.27 5.05
N GLU A 50 -9.12 6.40 4.41
CA GLU A 50 -8.53 6.75 3.10
C GLU A 50 -7.02 6.99 3.19
N ARG A 51 -6.51 7.50 4.32
CA ARG A 51 -5.08 7.63 4.55
C ARG A 51 -4.40 6.27 4.57
N ASP A 52 -4.96 5.29 5.27
CA ASP A 52 -4.42 3.94 5.33
C ASP A 52 -4.42 3.25 3.95
N ARG A 53 -5.46 3.46 3.14
CA ARG A 53 -5.53 2.96 1.76
C ARG A 53 -4.44 3.57 0.87
N ARG A 54 -4.25 4.89 0.94
CA ARG A 54 -3.19 5.58 0.19
C ARG A 54 -1.81 5.14 0.64
N GLU A 55 -1.62 4.95 1.94
CA GLU A 55 -0.36 4.46 2.50
C GLU A 55 -0.06 3.04 1.99
N LEU A 56 -1.04 2.13 2.01
CA LEU A 56 -0.90 0.78 1.44
C LEU A 56 -0.42 0.86 -0.02
N TYR A 57 -1.09 1.66 -0.85
CA TYR A 57 -0.77 1.81 -2.26
C TYR A 57 0.65 2.33 -2.48
N SER A 58 1.01 3.43 -1.82
CA SER A 58 2.34 4.04 -1.95
C SER A 58 3.46 3.07 -1.53
N ARG A 59 3.21 2.27 -0.48
CA ARG A 59 4.18 1.26 -0.02
C ARG A 59 4.29 0.09 -0.99
N LEU A 60 3.19 -0.33 -1.63
CA LEU A 60 3.23 -1.34 -2.70
C LEU A 60 4.07 -0.86 -3.88
N VAL A 61 3.83 0.36 -4.36
CA VAL A 61 4.62 0.96 -5.45
C VAL A 61 6.11 0.97 -5.12
N ARG A 62 6.47 1.46 -3.93
CA ARG A 62 7.88 1.52 -3.50
C ARG A 62 8.51 0.12 -3.34
N THR A 63 7.76 -0.85 -2.84
CA THR A 63 8.24 -2.23 -2.74
C THR A 63 8.52 -2.81 -4.11
N LEU A 64 7.57 -2.66 -5.05
CA LEU A 64 7.68 -3.15 -6.42
C LEU A 64 8.84 -2.48 -7.17
N GLU A 65 9.01 -1.16 -7.03
CA GLU A 65 10.15 -0.44 -7.61
C GLU A 65 11.49 -1.05 -7.19
N HIS A 66 11.66 -1.30 -5.89
CA HIS A 66 12.92 -1.86 -5.41
C HIS A 66 13.07 -3.36 -5.70
N LEU A 67 12.00 -4.14 -5.75
CA LEU A 67 12.05 -5.54 -6.20
C LEU A 67 12.47 -5.63 -7.68
N LEU A 68 11.96 -4.74 -8.53
CA LEU A 68 12.40 -4.64 -9.93
C LEU A 68 13.88 -4.31 -10.03
N LYS A 69 14.36 -3.33 -9.28
CA LYS A 69 15.80 -3.00 -9.23
C LYS A 69 16.65 -4.17 -8.73
N LEU A 70 16.19 -4.87 -7.69
CA LEU A 70 16.88 -6.05 -7.17
C LEU A 70 16.95 -7.19 -8.19
N GLN A 71 15.93 -7.37 -9.01
CA GLN A 71 15.86 -8.44 -9.99
C GLN A 71 16.61 -8.11 -11.29
N PHE A 72 16.48 -6.90 -11.81
CA PHE A 72 16.87 -6.55 -13.17
C PHE A 72 18.04 -5.58 -13.26
N ALA A 73 18.42 -4.85 -12.20
CA ALA A 73 19.51 -3.91 -12.27
C ALA A 73 20.85 -4.64 -12.52
N PRO A 74 21.61 -4.23 -13.55
CA PRO A 74 22.93 -4.83 -13.86
C PRO A 74 24.02 -4.44 -12.86
N VAL A 75 23.76 -3.41 -12.03
CA VAL A 75 24.71 -2.86 -11.05
C VAL A 75 24.55 -3.48 -9.67
N ASP A 76 25.64 -3.55 -8.92
CA ASP A 76 25.64 -4.10 -7.57
C ASP A 76 25.36 -3.06 -6.49
N GLU A 77 25.60 -1.79 -6.75
CA GLU A 77 25.30 -0.68 -5.85
C GLU A 77 24.18 0.19 -6.44
N PRO A 78 23.23 0.64 -5.62
CA PRO A 78 23.13 0.53 -4.15
C PRO A 78 22.21 -0.63 -3.66
N ARG A 79 22.48 -1.85 -4.07
CA ARG A 79 21.64 -3.05 -3.85
C ARG A 79 21.20 -3.24 -2.40
N ARG A 80 22.11 -3.07 -1.43
CA ARG A 80 21.80 -3.16 0.01
C ARG A 80 20.76 -2.13 0.46
N LEU A 81 20.77 -0.95 -0.12
CA LEU A 81 19.78 0.09 0.20
C LEU A 81 18.38 -0.30 -0.30
N TRP A 82 18.30 -0.94 -1.45
CA TRP A 82 17.04 -1.47 -1.98
C TRP A 82 16.49 -2.58 -1.10
N GLU A 83 17.34 -3.52 -0.66
CA GLU A 83 16.94 -4.58 0.29
C GLU A 83 16.41 -4.01 1.60
N VAL A 84 17.13 -3.06 2.21
CA VAL A 84 16.69 -2.39 3.44
C VAL A 84 15.36 -1.66 3.23
N SER A 85 15.21 -0.98 2.10
CA SER A 85 13.95 -0.31 1.76
C SER A 85 12.79 -1.31 1.65
N VAL A 86 12.96 -2.41 0.92
CA VAL A 86 11.94 -3.46 0.82
C VAL A 86 11.55 -4.02 2.18
N LEU A 87 12.53 -4.30 3.05
CA LEU A 87 12.25 -4.80 4.41
C LEU A 87 11.43 -3.80 5.24
N ASN A 88 11.77 -2.51 5.15
CA ASN A 88 11.03 -1.46 5.84
C ASN A 88 9.60 -1.33 5.32
N GLN A 89 9.42 -1.30 4.00
CA GLN A 89 8.09 -1.24 3.39
C GLN A 89 7.24 -2.46 3.78
N ARG A 90 7.82 -3.67 3.73
CA ARG A 90 7.13 -4.91 4.12
C ARG A 90 6.71 -4.90 5.60
N ARG A 91 7.57 -4.40 6.50
CA ARG A 91 7.23 -4.25 7.93
C ARG A 91 5.99 -3.38 8.09
N ASP A 92 5.99 -2.22 7.45
CA ASP A 92 4.93 -1.23 7.60
C ASP A 92 3.64 -1.70 6.90
N LEU A 93 3.73 -2.36 5.72
CA LEU A 93 2.60 -3.05 5.08
C LEU A 93 1.97 -4.11 6.00
N GLN A 94 2.80 -4.92 6.66
CA GLN A 94 2.30 -5.92 7.61
C GLN A 94 1.61 -5.27 8.82
N GLN A 95 2.07 -4.11 9.27
CA GLN A 95 1.40 -3.37 10.34
C GLN A 95 0.02 -2.87 9.91
N LEU A 96 -0.09 -2.28 8.71
CA LEU A 96 -1.39 -1.88 8.12
C LEU A 96 -2.34 -3.07 7.99
N LEU A 97 -1.86 -4.20 7.50
CA LEU A 97 -2.66 -5.42 7.33
C LEU A 97 -3.06 -6.09 8.65
N ARG A 98 -2.31 -5.86 9.74
CA ARG A 98 -2.74 -6.30 11.08
C ARG A 98 -3.86 -5.46 11.64
N SER A 99 -3.83 -4.13 11.44
CA SER A 99 -4.89 -3.22 11.87
C SER A 99 -6.14 -3.31 10.98
N SER A 100 -5.96 -3.68 9.71
CA SER A 100 -7.03 -3.77 8.72
C SER A 100 -6.80 -4.92 7.73
N PRO A 101 -7.07 -6.17 8.12
CA PRO A 101 -6.89 -7.35 7.24
C PRO A 101 -7.62 -7.25 5.90
N SER A 102 -8.75 -6.53 5.85
CA SER A 102 -9.50 -6.28 4.61
C SER A 102 -8.69 -5.55 3.53
N LEU A 103 -7.65 -4.79 3.92
CA LEU A 103 -6.72 -4.13 2.99
C LEU A 103 -5.95 -5.12 2.11
N LYS A 104 -5.84 -6.40 2.51
CA LYS A 104 -5.19 -7.42 1.67
C LYS A 104 -5.90 -7.62 0.33
N ARG A 105 -7.24 -7.52 0.33
CA ARG A 105 -8.01 -7.54 -0.90
C ARG A 105 -7.69 -6.33 -1.78
N LEU A 106 -7.59 -5.14 -1.19
CA LEU A 106 -7.22 -3.93 -1.92
C LEU A 106 -5.81 -4.05 -2.50
N ALA A 107 -4.85 -4.60 -1.75
CA ALA A 107 -3.50 -4.85 -2.25
C ALA A 107 -3.50 -5.72 -3.52
N ARG A 108 -4.29 -6.80 -3.54
CA ARG A 108 -4.44 -7.65 -4.73
C ARG A 108 -5.04 -6.92 -5.92
N LEU A 109 -6.10 -6.13 -5.70
CA LEU A 109 -6.78 -5.38 -6.75
C LEU A 109 -5.91 -4.25 -7.32
N SER A 110 -5.05 -3.66 -6.49
CA SER A 110 -4.19 -2.54 -6.87
C SER A 110 -2.82 -2.96 -7.40
N LEU A 111 -2.48 -4.25 -7.35
CA LEU A 111 -1.12 -4.73 -7.66
C LEU A 111 -0.67 -4.36 -9.08
N ALA A 112 -1.54 -4.55 -10.07
CA ALA A 112 -1.23 -4.24 -11.47
C ALA A 112 -0.95 -2.75 -11.66
N GLN A 113 -1.82 -1.89 -11.13
CA GLN A 113 -1.65 -0.44 -11.23
C GLN A 113 -0.41 0.04 -10.47
N ALA A 114 -0.16 -0.49 -9.27
CA ALA A 114 1.05 -0.17 -8.50
C ALA A 114 2.33 -0.61 -9.22
N TYR A 115 2.26 -1.71 -9.97
CA TYR A 115 3.37 -2.18 -10.79
C TYR A 115 3.65 -1.26 -11.98
N GLU A 116 2.63 -0.79 -12.70
CA GLU A 116 2.79 0.18 -13.78
C GLU A 116 3.49 1.45 -13.31
N GLU A 117 3.07 2.00 -12.15
CA GLU A 117 3.71 3.15 -11.54
C GLU A 117 5.15 2.86 -11.11
N ALA A 118 5.40 1.68 -10.55
CA ALA A 118 6.77 1.25 -10.19
C ALA A 118 7.69 1.13 -11.41
N LEU A 119 7.19 0.61 -12.54
CA LEU A 119 7.93 0.57 -13.81
C LEU A 119 8.34 1.98 -14.27
N GLU A 120 7.40 2.93 -14.28
CA GLU A 120 7.71 4.32 -14.63
C GLU A 120 8.80 4.91 -13.72
N LEU A 121 8.75 4.63 -12.42
CA LEU A 121 9.76 5.11 -11.47
C LEU A 121 11.13 4.49 -11.75
N VAL A 122 11.20 3.21 -12.07
CA VAL A 122 12.45 2.54 -12.45
C VAL A 122 13.01 3.16 -13.73
N GLU A 123 12.19 3.29 -14.77
CA GLU A 123 12.62 3.86 -16.05
C GLU A 123 13.13 5.30 -15.91
N ARG A 124 12.45 6.14 -15.13
CA ARG A 124 12.85 7.54 -14.89
C ARG A 124 14.07 7.66 -13.99
N SER A 125 14.28 6.73 -13.08
CA SER A 125 15.43 6.73 -12.15
C SER A 125 16.68 6.09 -12.73
N THR A 126 16.58 5.45 -13.92
CA THR A 126 17.72 4.84 -14.60
C THR A 126 18.31 5.83 -15.60
N PRO A 127 19.57 6.27 -15.43
CA PRO A 127 20.23 7.19 -16.34
C PRO A 127 20.31 6.65 -17.77
N GLU A 128 20.16 7.53 -18.77
CA GLU A 128 20.22 7.15 -20.19
C GLU A 128 21.42 6.30 -20.59
N PRO A 129 22.67 6.58 -20.12
CA PRO A 129 23.82 5.74 -20.46
C PRO A 129 23.73 4.32 -19.93
N GLU A 130 22.95 4.07 -18.89
CA GLU A 130 22.81 2.76 -18.23
C GLU A 130 21.61 1.95 -18.74
N ARG A 131 20.60 2.61 -19.35
CA ARG A 131 19.40 1.94 -19.88
C ARG A 131 19.67 0.79 -20.84
N PRO A 132 20.57 0.90 -21.79
CA PRO A 132 20.85 -0.20 -22.72
C PRO A 132 21.41 -1.46 -22.06
N SER A 133 21.94 -1.34 -20.84
CA SER A 133 22.49 -2.48 -20.09
C SER A 133 21.46 -3.23 -19.24
N TRP A 134 20.25 -2.68 -19.13
CA TRP A 134 19.17 -3.34 -18.43
C TRP A 134 18.45 -4.34 -19.33
N PRO A 135 18.07 -5.53 -18.85
CA PRO A 135 17.20 -6.43 -19.60
C PRO A 135 15.80 -5.80 -19.76
N ASP A 136 15.05 -6.29 -20.75
CA ASP A 136 13.66 -5.88 -20.95
C ASP A 136 12.84 -6.17 -19.68
N LEU A 137 12.25 -5.11 -19.11
CA LEU A 137 11.37 -5.25 -17.95
C LEU A 137 10.02 -5.84 -18.38
N PRO A 138 9.45 -6.79 -17.61
CA PRO A 138 8.16 -7.36 -17.92
C PRO A 138 7.06 -6.27 -17.92
N ARG A 139 6.20 -6.29 -18.91
CA ARG A 139 5.06 -5.36 -18.99
C ARG A 139 4.00 -5.63 -17.93
N ASN A 140 3.84 -6.90 -17.54
CA ASN A 140 2.92 -7.32 -16.48
C ASN A 140 3.70 -7.65 -15.21
N CYS A 141 3.09 -7.38 -14.05
CA CYS A 141 3.69 -7.69 -12.76
C CYS A 141 4.07 -9.17 -12.68
N PRO A 142 5.36 -9.51 -12.52
CA PRO A 142 5.79 -10.89 -12.42
C PRO A 142 5.63 -11.46 -11.00
N TYR A 143 5.17 -10.63 -10.05
CA TYR A 143 5.05 -10.99 -8.64
C TYR A 143 3.59 -11.13 -8.22
N THR A 144 3.35 -12.06 -7.28
CA THR A 144 2.08 -12.14 -6.55
C THR A 144 2.08 -11.19 -5.35
N VAL A 145 0.90 -10.85 -4.86
CA VAL A 145 0.80 -10.05 -3.61
C VAL A 145 1.45 -10.76 -2.44
N GLU A 146 1.34 -12.08 -2.39
CA GLU A 146 1.93 -12.92 -1.35
C GLU A 146 3.47 -12.79 -1.35
N GLU A 147 4.10 -12.86 -2.51
CA GLU A 147 5.55 -12.66 -2.68
C GLU A 147 5.99 -11.24 -2.32
N VAL A 148 5.24 -10.24 -2.78
CA VAL A 148 5.52 -8.83 -2.45
C VAL A 148 5.51 -8.59 -0.94
N LEU A 149 4.58 -9.23 -0.22
CA LEU A 149 4.40 -9.06 1.23
C LEU A 149 5.29 -9.97 2.09
N ASP A 150 5.85 -11.05 1.53
CA ASP A 150 6.65 -12.02 2.27
C ASP A 150 8.05 -11.46 2.56
N ARG A 151 8.40 -11.37 3.85
CA ARG A 151 9.71 -10.87 4.30
C ARG A 151 10.88 -11.78 3.93
N ASN A 152 10.62 -13.05 3.68
CA ASN A 152 11.64 -14.04 3.40
C ASN A 152 11.81 -14.30 1.91
N TRP A 153 10.85 -13.86 1.08
CA TRP A 153 10.90 -14.04 -0.35
C TRP A 153 11.68 -12.90 -1.03
N TRP A 154 12.54 -13.27 -1.99
CA TRP A 154 13.31 -12.34 -2.81
C TRP A 154 13.30 -12.82 -4.26
N PRO A 155 13.23 -11.93 -5.25
CA PRO A 155 13.31 -12.31 -6.64
C PRO A 155 14.72 -12.80 -7.00
N GLU A 156 14.80 -13.79 -7.88
CA GLU A 156 16.07 -14.20 -8.46
C GLU A 156 16.60 -13.11 -9.39
N ARG A 157 17.89 -12.81 -9.28
CA ARG A 157 18.53 -11.80 -10.12
C ARG A 157 18.63 -12.30 -11.57
N ILE A 158 18.16 -11.49 -12.50
CA ILE A 158 18.31 -11.72 -13.94
C ILE A 158 19.40 -10.78 -14.42
N LEU A 159 20.50 -11.36 -14.89
CA LEU A 159 21.60 -10.62 -15.52
C LEU A 159 21.39 -10.62 -17.04
N PRO A 160 21.83 -9.56 -17.75
CA PRO A 160 21.75 -9.47 -19.20
C PRO A 160 22.60 -10.54 -19.89
#